data_dcceab20f39486d2b9326a1086e2f0db
#
_entry.id   dcceab20f39486d2b9326a1086e2f0db
#
_cell.length_a   1.000
_cell.length_b   1.000
_cell.length_c   1.000
_cell.angle_alpha   90.00
_cell.angle_beta   90.00
_cell.angle_gamma   90.00
#
_symmetry.space_group_name_H-M   'P 1'
#
loop_
_entity.id
_entity.type
_entity.pdbx_description
1 polymer ?
#
loop_
_entity_poly.entity_id
_entity_poly.type
_entity_poly.pdbx_seq_one_letter_code
_entity_poly.pdbx_strand_id
1 'polypeptide(L)'
;MESTRQKKVSKLLQKDVAEVIQARLKTAGHLNILVSATMVKVSADLSAAKIFLSVFPTEMSEQVLKEIIASGPKIKHEVAIKSKNQLRRVPEFFFKLDDSLDYIENIEHSLKGLENPLKPKN
;
A
#
# COMPACT_ATOMS: atom_id res chain seq x y z
N MET A 1 -6.98 5.53 18.96
CA MET A 1 -8.11 5.70 18.10
C MET A 1 -7.90 6.82 17.13
N GLU A 2 -8.26 6.63 15.88
CA GLU A 2 -8.05 7.65 14.90
C GLU A 2 -9.11 8.72 14.96
N SER A 3 -8.69 9.97 14.78
CA SER A 3 -9.64 11.07 14.71
C SER A 3 -10.33 11.06 13.37
N THR A 4 -11.41 11.84 13.26
CA THR A 4 -12.10 11.97 11.98
C THR A 4 -11.18 12.49 10.90
N ARG A 5 -10.32 13.42 11.25
CA ARG A 5 -9.39 13.98 10.28
C ARG A 5 -8.39 12.94 9.80
N GLN A 6 -7.87 12.11 10.70
CA GLN A 6 -6.97 11.05 10.33
C GLN A 6 -7.65 10.09 9.37
N LYS A 7 -8.91 9.75 9.61
CA LYS A 7 -9.65 8.83 8.74
C LYS A 7 -9.85 9.42 7.37
N LYS A 8 -10.18 10.70 7.28
CA LYS A 8 -10.37 11.35 5.98
C LYS A 8 -9.08 11.40 5.19
N VAL A 9 -7.99 11.74 5.86
CA VAL A 9 -6.69 11.80 5.18
C VAL A 9 -6.28 10.40 4.75
N SER A 10 -6.50 9.39 5.58
CA SER A 10 -6.16 8.01 5.22
C SER A 10 -6.89 7.56 3.97
N LYS A 11 -8.18 7.86 3.87
CA LYS A 11 -8.95 7.45 2.71
C LYS A 11 -8.49 8.17 1.46
N LEU A 12 -8.24 9.46 1.57
CA LEU A 12 -7.76 10.22 0.43
C LEU A 12 -6.41 9.69 -0.05
N LEU A 13 -5.49 9.46 0.88
CA LEU A 13 -4.18 8.96 0.52
C LEU A 13 -4.27 7.55 -0.06
N GLN A 14 -5.14 6.71 0.48
CA GLN A 14 -5.29 5.35 -0.02
C GLN A 14 -5.63 5.38 -1.51
N LYS A 15 -6.54 6.23 -1.89
CA LYS A 15 -6.94 6.35 -3.28
C LYS A 15 -5.85 6.98 -4.13
N ASP A 16 -5.35 8.13 -3.69
CA ASP A 16 -4.42 8.91 -4.51
C ASP A 16 -3.08 8.22 -4.67
N VAL A 17 -2.57 7.61 -3.61
CA VAL A 17 -1.28 6.92 -3.70
C VAL A 17 -1.39 5.72 -4.63
N ALA A 18 -2.47 4.96 -4.53
CA ALA A 18 -2.64 3.79 -5.40
C ALA A 18 -2.69 4.23 -6.86
N GLU A 19 -3.39 5.31 -7.14
CA GLU A 19 -3.50 5.80 -8.52
C GLU A 19 -2.15 6.26 -9.06
N VAL A 20 -1.39 6.98 -8.24
CA VAL A 20 -0.08 7.46 -8.67
C VAL A 20 0.86 6.30 -8.93
N ILE A 21 0.89 5.31 -8.03
CA ILE A 21 1.78 4.17 -8.20
C ILE A 21 1.40 3.38 -9.44
N GLN A 22 0.12 3.12 -9.63
CA GLN A 22 -0.32 2.32 -10.77
C GLN A 22 0.01 3.04 -12.08
N ALA A 23 -0.16 4.36 -12.11
CA ALA A 23 0.15 5.12 -13.31
C ALA A 23 1.64 5.09 -13.62
N ARG A 24 2.49 5.17 -12.58
CA ARG A 24 3.92 5.10 -12.79
C ARG A 24 4.35 3.73 -13.30
N LEU A 25 3.74 2.67 -12.82
CA LEU A 25 4.04 1.33 -13.29
C LEU A 25 3.66 1.17 -14.75
N LYS A 26 2.52 1.70 -15.15
CA LYS A 26 2.12 1.62 -16.55
C LYS A 26 3.08 2.38 -17.43
N THR A 27 3.49 3.57 -17.01
CA THR A 27 4.42 4.38 -17.78
C THR A 27 5.76 3.68 -17.93
N ALA A 28 6.16 2.92 -16.93
CA ALA A 28 7.42 2.19 -16.98
C ALA A 28 7.30 0.87 -17.75
N GLY A 29 6.13 0.55 -18.28
CA GLY A 29 5.96 -0.67 -19.05
C GLY A 29 5.50 -1.88 -18.25
N HIS A 30 5.20 -1.72 -16.99
CA HIS A 30 4.78 -2.85 -16.16
C HIS A 30 3.27 -3.00 -16.25
N LEU A 31 2.79 -3.46 -17.38
CA LEU A 31 1.36 -3.52 -17.61
C LEU A 31 0.68 -4.68 -16.90
N ASN A 32 1.46 -5.67 -16.51
CA ASN A 32 0.88 -6.85 -15.85
C ASN A 32 0.99 -6.81 -14.33
N ILE A 33 1.44 -5.70 -13.78
CA ILE A 33 1.59 -5.59 -12.33
C ILE A 33 0.47 -4.72 -11.78
N LEU A 34 -0.21 -5.24 -10.78
CA LEU A 34 -1.29 -4.53 -10.15
C LEU A 34 -0.90 -4.21 -8.72
N VAL A 35 -0.98 -2.94 -8.35
CA VAL A 35 -0.67 -2.52 -6.98
C VAL A 35 -1.88 -1.80 -6.41
N SER A 36 -2.27 -2.17 -5.20
CA SER A 36 -3.34 -1.47 -4.53
C SER A 36 -2.89 -1.11 -3.11
N ALA A 37 -3.43 -0.03 -2.61
CA ALA A 37 -3.17 0.37 -1.23
C ALA A 37 -4.30 -0.22 -0.40
N THR A 38 -3.98 -1.18 0.45
CA THR A 38 -4.99 -1.89 1.21
C THR A 38 -5.33 -1.18 2.50
N MET A 39 -4.40 -0.40 3.03
CA MET A 39 -4.64 0.31 4.27
C MET A 39 -3.65 1.46 4.39
N VAL A 40 -4.07 2.56 4.97
CA VAL A 40 -3.19 3.67 5.26
C VAL A 40 -3.42 4.06 6.71
N LYS A 41 -2.35 4.18 7.46
CA LYS A 41 -2.42 4.64 8.84
C LYS A 41 -1.66 5.94 8.97
N VAL A 42 -2.34 6.98 9.39
CA VAL A 42 -1.77 8.31 9.48
C VAL A 42 -1.52 8.64 10.94
N SER A 43 -0.39 9.26 11.25
CA SER A 43 -0.08 9.63 12.61
C SER A 43 -1.04 10.71 13.11
N ALA A 44 -1.14 10.85 14.42
CA ALA A 44 -2.08 11.79 15.02
C ALA A 44 -1.82 13.22 14.58
N ASP A 45 -0.56 13.60 14.40
CA ASP A 45 -0.20 14.93 13.95
C ASP A 45 -0.16 15.06 12.43
N LEU A 46 -0.55 14.02 11.72
CA LEU A 46 -0.62 14.00 10.26
C LEU A 46 0.73 14.18 9.58
N SER A 47 1.82 13.92 10.29
CA SER A 47 3.15 14.11 9.71
C SER A 47 3.68 12.86 9.02
N ALA A 48 3.12 11.70 9.30
CA ALA A 48 3.59 10.45 8.73
C ALA A 48 2.41 9.57 8.34
N ALA A 49 2.56 8.83 7.28
CA ALA A 49 1.54 7.89 6.82
C ALA A 49 2.20 6.57 6.47
N LYS A 50 1.72 5.49 7.07
CA LYS A 50 2.21 4.17 6.77
C LYS A 50 1.24 3.59 5.74
N ILE A 51 1.75 3.23 4.59
CA ILE A 51 0.92 2.80 3.47
C ILE A 51 1.19 1.34 3.19
N PHE A 52 0.16 0.52 3.34
CA PHE A 52 0.26 -0.91 3.12
C PHE A 52 -0.18 -1.23 1.71
N LEU A 53 0.65 -1.96 0.99
CA LEU A 53 0.43 -2.23 -0.43
C LEU A 53 0.30 -3.71 -0.69
N SER A 54 -0.56 -4.04 -1.63
CA SER A 54 -0.69 -5.40 -2.13
C SER A 54 -0.26 -5.38 -3.58
N VAL A 55 0.60 -6.32 -3.96
CA VAL A 55 1.15 -6.38 -5.31
C VAL A 55 0.78 -7.71 -5.93
N PHE A 56 0.32 -7.68 -7.16
CA PHE A 56 0.01 -8.90 -7.88
C PHE A 56 0.74 -8.84 -9.23
N PRO A 57 1.45 -9.86 -9.64
CA PRO A 57 1.59 -11.16 -8.95
C PRO A 57 2.48 -11.06 -7.71
N THR A 58 2.22 -11.93 -6.75
CA THR A 58 2.86 -11.88 -5.46
C THR A 58 4.38 -12.01 -5.54
N GLU A 59 4.87 -12.78 -6.46
CA GLU A 59 6.32 -12.99 -6.58
C GLU A 59 7.05 -11.72 -6.97
N MET A 60 6.35 -10.70 -7.46
CA MET A 60 6.96 -9.43 -7.82
C MET A 60 6.94 -8.44 -6.67
N SER A 61 6.34 -8.82 -5.54
CA SER A 61 6.08 -7.88 -4.45
C SER A 61 7.31 -7.18 -3.94
N GLU A 62 8.36 -7.92 -3.66
CA GLU A 62 9.53 -7.29 -3.07
C GLU A 62 10.24 -6.37 -4.05
N GLN A 63 10.34 -6.81 -5.29
CA GLN A 63 10.99 -6.00 -6.29
C GLN A 63 10.21 -4.71 -6.53
N VAL A 64 8.90 -4.81 -6.61
CA VAL A 64 8.05 -3.64 -6.83
C VAL A 64 8.11 -2.72 -5.63
N LEU A 65 8.11 -3.28 -4.42
CA LEU A 65 8.21 -2.46 -3.22
C LEU A 65 9.51 -1.66 -3.22
N LYS A 66 10.62 -2.29 -3.59
CA LYS A 66 11.88 -1.59 -3.63
C LYS A 66 11.84 -0.42 -4.61
N GLU A 67 11.22 -0.63 -5.76
CA GLU A 67 11.10 0.43 -6.76
C GLU A 67 10.22 1.56 -6.25
N ILE A 68 9.15 1.23 -5.54
CA ILE A 68 8.26 2.23 -4.98
C ILE A 68 8.99 3.05 -3.93
N ILE A 69 9.73 2.41 -3.06
CA ILE A 69 10.49 3.13 -2.03
C ILE A 69 11.52 4.04 -2.67
N ALA A 70 12.21 3.55 -3.69
CA ALA A 70 13.21 4.37 -4.39
C ALA A 70 12.56 5.56 -5.07
N SER A 71 11.30 5.43 -5.51
CA SER A 71 10.60 6.51 -6.16
C SER A 71 9.77 7.33 -5.17
N GLY A 72 9.92 7.08 -3.89
CA GLY A 72 9.11 7.73 -2.87
C GLY A 72 8.96 9.23 -2.99
N PRO A 73 10.07 9.97 -3.12
CA PRO A 73 9.95 11.42 -3.25
C PRO A 73 9.13 11.87 -4.45
N LYS A 74 9.26 11.16 -5.57
CA LYS A 74 8.49 11.50 -6.76
C LYS A 74 7.03 11.16 -6.56
N ILE A 75 6.74 10.03 -5.93
CA ILE A 75 5.37 9.65 -5.63
C ILE A 75 4.73 10.67 -4.72
N LYS A 76 5.45 11.09 -3.67
CA LYS A 76 4.95 12.08 -2.75
C LYS A 76 4.64 13.39 -3.48
N HIS A 77 5.50 13.80 -4.39
CA HIS A 77 5.31 15.02 -5.16
C HIS A 77 4.04 14.93 -6.02
N GLU A 78 3.83 13.80 -6.68
CA GLU A 78 2.66 13.63 -7.52
C GLU A 78 1.37 13.58 -6.70
N VAL A 79 1.43 12.96 -5.53
CA VAL A 79 0.29 12.93 -4.64
C VAL A 79 -0.02 14.33 -4.14
N ALA A 80 1.02 15.11 -3.84
CA ALA A 80 0.83 16.48 -3.39
C ALA A 80 0.10 17.32 -4.44
N ILE A 81 0.44 17.12 -5.69
CA ILE A 81 -0.23 17.82 -6.76
C ILE A 81 -1.69 17.39 -6.85
N LYS A 82 -1.94 16.08 -6.77
CA LYS A 82 -3.29 15.56 -6.87
C LYS A 82 -4.18 16.03 -5.74
N SER A 83 -3.66 16.15 -4.54
CA SER A 83 -4.47 16.45 -3.37
C SER A 83 -4.28 17.85 -2.84
N LYS A 84 -3.70 18.76 -3.64
CA LYS A 84 -3.37 20.07 -3.15
C LYS A 84 -4.56 20.87 -2.63
N ASN A 85 -5.74 20.59 -3.11
CA ASN A 85 -6.92 21.31 -2.65
C ASN A 85 -7.50 20.71 -1.38
N GLN A 86 -7.02 19.55 -0.98
CA GLN A 86 -7.57 18.84 0.17
C GLN A 86 -6.57 18.68 1.30
N LEU A 87 -5.27 18.72 0.97
CA LEU A 87 -4.23 18.58 1.98
C LEU A 87 -3.31 19.77 1.90
N ARG A 88 -3.07 20.43 3.07
CA ARG A 88 -2.11 21.48 3.10
C ARG A 88 -0.75 20.94 2.99
N ARG A 89 -0.52 19.75 3.57
CA ARG A 89 0.77 19.18 3.70
C ARG A 89 0.63 17.72 3.52
N VAL A 90 1.44 17.08 2.71
CA VAL A 90 1.42 15.66 2.50
C VAL A 90 2.32 14.98 3.54
N PRO A 91 1.84 13.99 4.26
CA PRO A 91 2.66 13.30 5.25
C PRO A 91 3.86 12.61 4.59
N GLU A 92 4.84 12.28 5.40
CA GLU A 92 5.93 11.47 4.93
C GLU A 92 5.42 10.05 4.75
N PHE A 93 5.71 9.41 3.62
CA PHE A 93 5.17 8.09 3.33
C PHE A 93 6.15 6.99 3.73
N PHE A 94 5.62 5.93 4.35
CA PHE A 94 6.40 4.74 4.67
C PHE A 94 5.64 3.57 4.06
N PHE A 95 6.22 2.96 3.05
CA PHE A 95 5.55 1.90 2.30
C PHE A 95 5.90 0.53 2.85
N LYS A 96 4.91 -0.33 2.98
CA LYS A 96 5.11 -1.67 3.46
C LYS A 96 4.21 -2.61 2.69
N LEU A 97 4.58 -3.86 2.58
CA LEU A 97 3.70 -4.85 1.97
C LEU A 97 2.66 -5.29 2.99
N ASP A 98 1.45 -5.52 2.50
CA ASP A 98 0.38 -6.00 3.34
C ASP A 98 0.38 -7.51 3.25
N ASP A 99 0.72 -8.18 4.35
CA ASP A 99 0.81 -9.63 4.37
C ASP A 99 -0.50 -10.30 4.66
N SER A 100 -1.56 -9.57 4.87
CA SER A 100 -2.82 -10.15 5.27
C SER A 100 -3.33 -11.21 4.31
N LEU A 101 -3.26 -10.90 3.02
CA LEU A 101 -3.72 -11.86 2.03
C LEU A 101 -2.87 -13.10 1.98
N ASP A 102 -1.56 -12.91 2.07
CA ASP A 102 -0.65 -14.06 2.05
C ASP A 102 -0.92 -14.95 3.26
N TYR A 103 -1.17 -14.34 4.40
CA TYR A 103 -1.45 -15.11 5.59
C TYR A 103 -2.72 -15.94 5.40
N ILE A 104 -3.76 -15.34 4.84
CA ILE A 104 -5.01 -16.03 4.59
C ILE A 104 -4.80 -17.16 3.60
N GLU A 105 -4.03 -16.92 2.56
CA GLU A 105 -3.73 -17.96 1.59
C GLU A 105 -3.01 -19.11 2.24
N ASN A 106 -2.05 -18.83 3.10
CA ASN A 106 -1.31 -19.89 3.77
C ASN A 106 -2.21 -20.72 4.67
N ILE A 107 -3.15 -20.09 5.32
CA ILE A 107 -4.09 -20.81 6.14
C ILE A 107 -4.95 -21.71 5.28
N GLU A 108 -5.42 -21.23 4.15
CA GLU A 108 -6.21 -22.03 3.26
C GLU A 108 -5.42 -23.22 2.72
N HIS A 109 -4.17 -22.98 2.40
CA HIS A 109 -3.33 -24.07 1.95
C HIS A 109 -3.17 -25.11 3.04
N SER A 110 -2.98 -24.68 4.26
CA SER A 110 -2.85 -25.62 5.36
C SER A 110 -4.10 -26.45 5.50
N LEU A 111 -5.24 -25.82 5.35
CA LEU A 111 -6.47 -26.54 5.45
C LEU A 111 -6.59 -27.56 4.36
N LYS A 112 -6.25 -27.21 3.17
CA LYS A 112 -6.36 -28.13 2.09
C LYS A 112 -5.29 -29.17 2.20
N GLY A 113 -4.19 -28.80 2.61
CA GLY A 113 -3.11 -29.72 2.71
C GLY A 113 -3.25 -30.56 3.86
N LEU A 114 -4.07 -30.34 4.59
CA LEU A 114 -4.29 -31.04 5.53
C LEU A 114 -3.85 -30.80 6.59
N GLU A 115 -3.56 -30.07 6.80
CA GLU A 115 -3.03 -29.91 7.70
C GLU A 115 -3.56 -29.09 8.59
N ASN A 116 -3.28 -28.61 9.36
CA ASN A 116 -3.57 -27.87 10.30
C ASN A 116 -4.02 -26.62 10.00
N PRO A 117 -5.10 -26.36 10.14
CA PRO A 117 -5.65 -25.27 9.78
C PRO A 117 -5.15 -24.10 10.43
N LEU A 118 -5.25 -23.92 11.46
CA LEU A 118 -4.87 -22.83 12.03
C LEU A 118 -3.55 -22.55 12.11
N LYS A 119 -2.76 -23.36 11.68
CA LYS A 119 -1.54 -23.20 11.80
C LYS A 119 -1.12 -22.56 10.69
N PRO A 120 -0.74 -21.66 10.72
CA PRO A 120 -0.34 -21.06 9.63
C PRO A 120 0.76 -21.72 9.18
N LYS A 121 1.20 -22.23 9.20
CA LYS A 121 2.06 -22.82 8.73
C LYS A 121 2.83 -22.19 8.22
N ASN A 122 2.93 -21.82 8.08
CA ASN A 122 3.52 -21.29 7.71
C ASN A 122 3.86 -20.97 7.52
#